data_8d6d7d0bd57a5818aa212d2eed18779f
#
_entry.id   8d6d7d0bd57a5818aa212d2eed18779f
#
_cell.length_a   1.000
_cell.length_b   1.000
_cell.length_c   1.000
_cell.angle_alpha   90.00
_cell.angle_beta   90.00
_cell.angle_gamma   90.00
#
_symmetry.space_group_name_H-M   'P 1'
#
loop_
_entity.id
_entity.type
_entity.pdbx_description
1 polymer ?
#
loop_
_entity_poly.entity_id
_entity_poly.type
_entity_poly.pdbx_seq_one_letter_code
_entity_poly.pdbx_strand_id
1 'polypeptide(L)'
;MSPNILQKYSTGNFHFPIKSGIDNILVNKDSILEVTQKIKEDEDLLYDQLIDITVTDNMLSKSSYSNERFTLIYSFLSLKFNKRLFIFTNISEDNLDINSITQIFESADWFERECYDLFGINFVNHPNLQRIMNDYNFQGHPLRKDFPLTGYEEVRYDENLKKVVYEPVTLKQEFRDFDNESPWEGMKETLKRSLKRSNVREF
;
A
#
# COMPACT_ATOMS: atom_id res chain seq x y z
N MET A 1 -26.64 -10.03 3.14
CA MET A 1 -25.73 -11.10 3.60
C MET A 1 -24.99 -10.60 4.80
N SER A 2 -24.89 -11.42 5.81
CA SER A 2 -24.46 -11.03 7.15
C SER A 2 -22.99 -10.66 7.19
N PRO A 3 -22.58 -9.55 7.81
CA PRO A 3 -21.18 -9.21 8.08
C PRO A 3 -20.43 -10.28 8.90
N ASN A 4 -21.15 -11.29 9.37
CA ASN A 4 -20.65 -12.33 10.27
C ASN A 4 -19.68 -13.35 9.65
N ILE A 5 -19.71 -13.60 8.32
CA ILE A 5 -18.85 -14.65 7.73
C ILE A 5 -17.40 -14.17 7.64
N LEU A 6 -17.17 -12.94 7.19
CA LEU A 6 -15.84 -12.37 7.10
C LEU A 6 -15.20 -12.06 8.45
N GLN A 7 -16.01 -11.78 9.48
CA GLN A 7 -15.51 -11.57 10.84
C GLN A 7 -14.83 -12.81 11.44
N LYS A 8 -15.14 -14.01 10.96
CA LYS A 8 -14.44 -15.24 11.39
C LYS A 8 -12.95 -15.23 11.04
N TYR A 9 -12.59 -14.49 10.01
CA TYR A 9 -11.21 -14.42 9.49
C TYR A 9 -10.48 -13.16 9.97
N SER A 10 -11.17 -12.22 10.59
CA SER A 10 -10.56 -10.99 11.09
C SER A 10 -9.91 -11.23 12.45
N THR A 11 -8.65 -10.82 12.58
CA THR A 11 -7.90 -10.87 13.85
C THR A 11 -8.09 -9.64 14.73
N GLY A 12 -8.84 -8.63 14.24
CA GLY A 12 -9.09 -7.40 14.99
C GLY A 12 -10.18 -6.53 14.39
N ASN A 13 -10.66 -5.57 15.18
CA ASN A 13 -11.58 -4.54 14.72
C ASN A 13 -10.79 -3.48 13.93
N PHE A 14 -10.77 -3.63 12.61
CA PHE A 14 -10.19 -2.65 11.73
C PHE A 14 -11.30 -1.72 11.21
N HIS A 15 -11.21 -0.46 11.59
CA HIS A 15 -12.15 0.54 11.10
C HIS A 15 -11.46 1.40 10.05
N PHE A 16 -11.66 1.07 8.78
CA PHE A 16 -11.19 1.91 7.70
C PHE A 16 -12.16 3.08 7.49
N PRO A 17 -11.70 4.33 7.39
CA PRO A 17 -12.57 5.50 7.29
C PRO A 17 -13.32 5.61 5.96
N ILE A 18 -13.13 4.67 5.04
CA ILE A 18 -13.81 4.68 3.75
C ILE A 18 -15.23 4.16 3.96
N LYS A 19 -16.20 5.04 3.92
CA LYS A 19 -17.64 4.72 3.85
C LYS A 19 -18.01 4.21 2.45
N SER A 20 -17.24 3.27 1.91
CA SER A 20 -17.37 2.83 0.52
C SER A 20 -18.34 1.68 0.29
N GLY A 21 -18.85 1.08 1.36
CA GLY A 21 -19.63 -0.16 1.26
C GLY A 21 -18.81 -1.38 0.84
N ILE A 22 -17.47 -1.27 0.83
CA ILE A 22 -16.55 -2.37 0.56
C ILE A 22 -16.23 -3.07 1.87
N ASP A 23 -16.31 -4.40 1.85
CA ASP A 23 -15.94 -5.22 2.99
C ASP A 23 -14.42 -5.14 3.23
N ASN A 24 -14.01 -5.08 4.50
CA ASN A 24 -12.60 -5.06 4.87
C ASN A 24 -12.35 -5.88 6.14
N ILE A 25 -11.20 -6.55 6.19
CA ILE A 25 -10.76 -7.35 7.34
C ILE A 25 -9.28 -7.15 7.60
N LEU A 26 -8.88 -7.25 8.86
CA LEU A 26 -7.48 -7.31 9.27
C LEU A 26 -7.11 -8.78 9.52
N VAL A 27 -6.03 -9.23 8.90
CA VAL A 27 -5.52 -10.61 9.00
C VAL A 27 -4.07 -10.59 9.46
N ASN A 28 -3.71 -11.53 10.35
CA ASN A 28 -2.32 -11.72 10.73
C ASN A 28 -1.51 -12.26 9.53
N LYS A 29 -0.26 -11.82 9.39
CA LYS A 29 0.64 -12.25 8.31
C LYS A 29 0.82 -13.78 8.23
N ASP A 30 0.79 -14.47 9.37
CA ASP A 30 0.97 -15.93 9.42
C ASP A 30 -0.27 -16.69 8.90
N SER A 31 -1.44 -16.04 8.92
CA SER A 31 -2.72 -16.64 8.51
C SER A 31 -3.14 -16.26 7.08
N ILE A 32 -2.34 -15.46 6.37
CA ILE A 32 -2.74 -14.90 5.06
C ILE A 32 -3.04 -16.00 4.04
N LEU A 33 -2.23 -17.06 3.97
CA LEU A 33 -2.44 -18.18 3.05
C LEU A 33 -3.75 -18.92 3.34
N GLU A 34 -3.99 -19.24 4.60
CA GLU A 34 -5.21 -19.96 5.00
C GLU A 34 -6.47 -19.12 4.70
N VAL A 35 -6.42 -17.84 5.02
CA VAL A 35 -7.57 -16.95 4.81
C VAL A 35 -7.82 -16.74 3.32
N THR A 36 -6.79 -16.49 2.51
CA THR A 36 -6.93 -16.30 1.06
C THR A 36 -7.46 -17.55 0.36
N GLN A 37 -7.03 -18.73 0.78
CA GLN A 37 -7.59 -19.97 0.26
C GLN A 37 -9.06 -20.13 0.63
N LYS A 38 -9.42 -19.91 1.89
CA LYS A 38 -10.81 -20.01 2.36
C LYS A 38 -11.76 -19.04 1.67
N ILE A 39 -11.39 -17.77 1.48
CA ILE A 39 -12.26 -16.80 0.80
C ILE A 39 -12.45 -17.12 -0.69
N LYS A 40 -11.49 -17.83 -1.30
CA LYS A 40 -11.59 -18.32 -2.69
C LYS A 40 -12.53 -19.53 -2.80
N GLU A 41 -12.43 -20.47 -1.87
CA GLU A 41 -13.15 -21.75 -1.92
C GLU A 41 -14.56 -21.70 -1.33
N ASP A 42 -14.83 -20.75 -0.42
CA ASP A 42 -16.13 -20.63 0.25
C ASP A 42 -17.23 -20.24 -0.75
N GLU A 43 -18.24 -21.08 -0.90
CA GLU A 43 -19.34 -20.90 -1.86
C GLU A 43 -20.19 -19.65 -1.61
N ASP A 44 -20.20 -19.12 -0.39
CA ASP A 44 -20.89 -17.90 -0.01
C ASP A 44 -20.06 -16.63 -0.22
N LEU A 45 -18.75 -16.77 -0.43
CA LEU A 45 -17.80 -15.66 -0.61
C LEU A 45 -17.27 -15.59 -2.04
N LEU A 46 -16.68 -16.68 -2.55
CA LEU A 46 -16.13 -16.84 -3.90
C LEU A 46 -15.36 -15.62 -4.40
N TYR A 47 -14.35 -15.17 -3.62
CA TYR A 47 -13.41 -14.16 -4.08
C TYR A 47 -12.37 -14.82 -4.99
N ASP A 48 -12.77 -15.01 -6.23
CA ASP A 48 -12.04 -15.76 -7.26
C ASP A 48 -11.00 -14.93 -8.01
N GLN A 49 -11.03 -13.61 -7.85
CA GLN A 49 -10.08 -12.71 -8.50
C GLN A 49 -9.30 -11.88 -7.48
N LEU A 50 -7.98 -11.92 -7.60
CA LEU A 50 -7.08 -10.96 -7.01
C LEU A 50 -6.90 -9.80 -8.00
N ILE A 51 -7.26 -8.60 -7.57
CA ILE A 51 -7.21 -7.39 -8.39
C ILE A 51 -5.88 -6.67 -8.23
N ASP A 52 -5.38 -6.59 -6.98
CA ASP A 52 -4.18 -5.83 -6.68
C ASP A 52 -3.58 -6.25 -5.32
N ILE A 53 -2.27 -6.04 -5.17
CA ILE A 53 -1.56 -6.08 -3.89
C ILE A 53 -0.72 -4.80 -3.81
N THR A 54 -0.89 -4.04 -2.75
CA THR A 54 -0.11 -2.81 -2.54
C THR A 54 0.31 -2.64 -1.09
N VAL A 55 1.24 -1.73 -0.84
CA VAL A 55 1.80 -1.46 0.50
C VAL A 55 1.65 0.01 0.84
N THR A 56 1.34 0.30 2.09
CA THR A 56 1.46 1.65 2.65
C THR A 56 2.60 1.70 3.67
N ASP A 57 3.47 2.71 3.55
CA ASP A 57 4.46 3.04 4.58
C ASP A 57 3.88 4.10 5.51
N ASN A 58 3.66 3.71 6.76
CA ASN A 58 3.04 4.54 7.80
C ASN A 58 4.06 5.33 8.63
N MET A 59 5.33 5.37 8.22
CA MET A 59 6.42 6.00 8.97
C MET A 59 6.11 7.46 9.37
N LEU A 60 5.51 8.23 8.47
CA LEU A 60 5.17 9.64 8.70
C LEU A 60 3.73 9.84 9.18
N SER A 61 2.92 8.81 9.10
CA SER A 61 1.51 8.85 9.49
C SER A 61 1.35 8.25 10.88
N LYS A 62 0.96 9.04 11.85
CA LYS A 62 0.37 8.51 13.10
C LYS A 62 -1.02 7.96 12.77
N SER A 63 -1.05 6.94 11.91
CA SER A 63 -2.28 6.28 11.53
C SER A 63 -2.85 5.59 12.75
N SER A 64 -4.10 5.86 13.07
CA SER A 64 -4.85 5.14 14.11
C SER A 64 -5.14 3.69 13.71
N TYR A 65 -4.61 3.24 12.57
CA TYR A 65 -4.96 1.95 11.96
C TYR A 65 -3.90 0.87 12.15
N SER A 66 -2.64 1.24 12.36
CA SER A 66 -1.55 0.29 12.54
C SER A 66 -0.47 0.88 13.44
N ASN A 67 0.01 0.06 14.38
CA ASN A 67 1.22 0.36 15.15
C ASN A 67 2.49 -0.04 14.38
N GLU A 68 2.34 -0.76 13.25
CA GLU A 68 3.43 -1.25 12.43
C GLU A 68 3.74 -0.29 11.28
N ARG A 69 5.00 -0.29 10.84
CA ARG A 69 5.46 0.59 9.76
C ARG A 69 4.75 0.32 8.44
N PHE A 70 4.63 -0.95 8.05
CA PHE A 70 4.03 -1.31 6.77
C PHE A 70 2.66 -1.95 6.95
N THR A 71 1.75 -1.60 6.03
CA THR A 71 0.45 -2.28 5.91
C THR A 71 0.31 -2.77 4.48
N LEU A 72 0.28 -4.08 4.31
CA LEU A 72 0.02 -4.72 3.03
C LEU A 72 -1.49 -4.83 2.82
N ILE A 73 -1.94 -4.50 1.63
CA ILE A 73 -3.35 -4.43 1.25
C ILE A 73 -3.58 -5.33 0.05
N TYR A 74 -4.41 -6.34 0.21
CA TYR A 74 -4.87 -7.21 -0.86
C TYR A 74 -6.28 -6.81 -1.28
N SER A 75 -6.51 -6.65 -2.57
CA SER A 75 -7.81 -6.31 -3.15
C SER A 75 -8.38 -7.50 -3.90
N PHE A 76 -9.51 -8.02 -3.45
CA PHE A 76 -10.18 -9.15 -4.07
C PHE A 76 -11.55 -8.76 -4.65
N LEU A 77 -11.97 -9.50 -5.67
CA LEU A 77 -13.27 -9.36 -6.31
C LEU A 77 -13.95 -10.74 -6.42
N SER A 78 -15.19 -10.79 -5.99
CA SER A 78 -16.11 -11.88 -6.30
C SER A 78 -16.97 -11.48 -7.50
N LEU A 79 -16.78 -12.15 -8.62
CA LEU A 79 -17.60 -11.91 -9.83
C LEU A 79 -19.03 -12.35 -9.62
N LYS A 80 -19.23 -13.50 -8.96
CA LYS A 80 -20.58 -14.05 -8.71
C LYS A 80 -21.45 -13.10 -7.89
N PHE A 81 -20.88 -12.49 -6.85
CA PHE A 81 -21.63 -11.62 -5.93
C PHE A 81 -21.46 -10.13 -6.23
N ASN A 82 -20.60 -9.76 -7.20
CA ASN A 82 -20.22 -8.39 -7.52
C ASN A 82 -19.79 -7.61 -6.25
N LYS A 83 -18.92 -8.23 -5.46
CA LYS A 83 -18.43 -7.68 -4.19
C LYS A 83 -16.93 -7.59 -4.19
N ARG A 84 -16.44 -6.56 -3.51
CA ARG A 84 -15.00 -6.34 -3.28
C ARG A 84 -14.67 -6.56 -1.80
N LEU A 85 -13.46 -7.07 -1.55
CA LEU A 85 -12.91 -7.27 -0.22
C LEU A 85 -11.49 -6.70 -0.19
N PHE A 86 -11.19 -5.93 0.84
CA PHE A 86 -9.81 -5.59 1.18
C PHE A 86 -9.36 -6.38 2.41
N ILE A 87 -8.21 -7.04 2.26
CA ILE A 87 -7.51 -7.66 3.39
C ILE A 87 -6.30 -6.80 3.72
N PHE A 88 -6.21 -6.40 4.97
CA PHE A 88 -5.09 -5.64 5.52
C PHE A 88 -4.22 -6.56 6.35
N THR A 89 -2.90 -6.45 6.17
CA THR A 89 -1.93 -7.20 6.97
C THR A 89 -0.82 -6.26 7.41
N ASN A 90 -0.63 -6.13 8.72
CA ASN A 90 0.40 -5.29 9.28
C ASN A 90 1.73 -6.05 9.32
N ILE A 91 2.81 -5.37 8.92
CA ILE A 91 4.16 -5.92 8.82
C ILE A 91 5.11 -4.99 9.58
N SER A 92 5.85 -5.58 10.52
CA SER A 92 6.88 -4.88 11.28
C SER A 92 8.10 -4.60 10.39
N GLU A 93 8.78 -3.48 10.66
CA GLU A 93 10.06 -3.15 10.03
C GLU A 93 11.15 -4.19 10.32
N ASP A 94 11.12 -4.80 11.50
CA ASP A 94 12.12 -5.79 11.94
C ASP A 94 11.96 -7.14 11.22
N ASN A 95 10.77 -7.44 10.70
CA ASN A 95 10.49 -8.70 10.00
C ASN A 95 9.52 -8.48 8.84
N LEU A 96 10.10 -8.27 7.67
CA LEU A 96 9.40 -7.99 6.42
C LEU A 96 8.92 -9.25 5.68
N ASP A 97 9.09 -10.43 6.27
CA ASP A 97 8.71 -11.71 5.66
C ASP A 97 7.20 -11.94 5.76
N ILE A 98 6.60 -12.33 4.65
CA ILE A 98 5.21 -12.79 4.55
C ILE A 98 5.13 -13.92 3.51
N ASN A 99 4.20 -14.86 3.70
CA ASN A 99 4.01 -15.93 2.73
C ASN A 99 3.41 -15.42 1.42
N SER A 100 3.98 -15.85 0.30
CA SER A 100 3.44 -15.60 -1.04
C SER A 100 2.09 -16.31 -1.23
N ILE A 101 1.16 -15.65 -1.90
CA ILE A 101 -0.13 -16.24 -2.30
C ILE A 101 -0.18 -16.67 -3.76
N THR A 102 0.95 -16.71 -4.46
CA THR A 102 1.06 -17.11 -5.88
C THR A 102 0.51 -18.50 -6.16
N GLN A 103 0.58 -19.43 -5.19
CA GLN A 103 0.02 -20.77 -5.31
C GLN A 103 -1.53 -20.77 -5.37
N ILE A 104 -2.16 -19.74 -4.83
CA ILE A 104 -3.62 -19.58 -4.78
C ILE A 104 -4.09 -18.69 -5.94
N PHE A 105 -3.37 -17.59 -6.18
CA PHE A 105 -3.67 -16.61 -7.22
C PHE A 105 -2.41 -16.37 -8.06
N GLU A 106 -2.38 -16.88 -9.29
CA GLU A 106 -1.24 -16.71 -10.20
C GLU A 106 -0.93 -15.24 -10.52
N SER A 107 -1.97 -14.38 -10.53
CA SER A 107 -1.80 -12.94 -10.74
C SER A 107 -1.00 -12.25 -9.64
N ALA A 108 -0.86 -12.87 -8.46
CA ALA A 108 -0.05 -12.35 -7.36
C ALA A 108 1.44 -12.22 -7.69
N ASP A 109 1.97 -13.04 -8.63
CA ASP A 109 3.38 -13.04 -8.99
C ASP A 109 3.92 -11.63 -9.26
N TRP A 110 3.26 -10.87 -10.12
CA TRP A 110 3.73 -9.53 -10.49
C TRP A 110 3.49 -8.49 -9.41
N PHE A 111 2.36 -8.54 -8.73
CA PHE A 111 2.03 -7.61 -7.63
C PHE A 111 2.96 -7.80 -6.43
N GLU A 112 3.29 -9.03 -6.08
CA GLU A 112 4.24 -9.32 -5.00
C GLU A 112 5.66 -8.85 -5.35
N ARG A 113 6.10 -9.04 -6.60
CA ARG A 113 7.37 -8.50 -7.09
C ARG A 113 7.41 -6.98 -7.06
N GLU A 114 6.30 -6.31 -7.40
CA GLU A 114 6.20 -4.85 -7.29
C GLU A 114 6.33 -4.40 -5.83
N CYS A 115 5.61 -5.02 -4.91
CA CYS A 115 5.71 -4.73 -3.48
C CYS A 115 7.11 -4.98 -2.93
N TYR A 116 7.77 -6.05 -3.36
CA TYR A 116 9.16 -6.33 -3.03
C TYR A 116 10.09 -5.24 -3.56
N ASP A 117 9.96 -4.89 -4.83
CA ASP A 117 10.85 -3.94 -5.48
C ASP A 117 10.73 -2.53 -4.85
N LEU A 118 9.51 -2.05 -4.65
CA LEU A 118 9.26 -0.67 -4.24
C LEU A 118 9.31 -0.46 -2.72
N PHE A 119 9.00 -1.49 -1.91
CA PHE A 119 8.93 -1.38 -0.45
C PHE A 119 9.85 -2.34 0.30
N GLY A 120 10.35 -3.39 -0.36
CA GLY A 120 11.26 -4.38 0.24
C GLY A 120 10.53 -5.41 1.11
N ILE A 121 9.26 -5.69 0.86
CA ILE A 121 8.55 -6.79 1.51
C ILE A 121 9.01 -8.12 0.90
N ASN A 122 9.43 -9.06 1.71
CA ASN A 122 9.94 -10.35 1.27
C ASN A 122 8.82 -11.41 1.25
N PHE A 123 8.44 -11.87 0.05
CA PHE A 123 7.41 -12.89 -0.11
C PHE A 123 8.03 -14.28 -0.09
N VAL A 124 7.93 -14.95 1.04
CA VAL A 124 8.47 -16.31 1.25
C VAL A 124 7.74 -17.29 0.35
N ASN A 125 8.49 -18.21 -0.28
CA ASN A 125 7.99 -19.18 -1.26
C ASN A 125 7.46 -18.59 -2.57
N HIS A 126 7.78 -17.34 -2.88
CA HIS A 126 7.53 -16.80 -4.21
C HIS A 126 8.41 -17.50 -5.25
N PRO A 127 7.87 -17.90 -6.42
CA PRO A 127 8.63 -18.69 -7.41
C PRO A 127 9.82 -17.93 -8.01
N ASN A 128 9.74 -16.62 -8.15
CA ASN A 128 10.79 -15.80 -8.77
C ASN A 128 10.73 -14.34 -8.26
N LEU A 129 11.16 -14.11 -7.03
CA LEU A 129 11.13 -12.78 -6.40
C LEU A 129 12.30 -11.92 -6.89
N GLN A 130 12.09 -11.22 -8.01
CA GLN A 130 13.04 -10.29 -8.62
C GLN A 130 12.41 -8.91 -8.80
N ARG A 131 13.26 -7.86 -8.89
CA ARG A 131 12.79 -6.51 -9.21
C ARG A 131 12.04 -6.49 -10.54
N ILE A 132 11.02 -5.63 -10.64
CA ILE A 132 10.17 -5.52 -11.83
C ILE A 132 10.05 -4.07 -12.32
N MET A 133 10.06 -3.08 -11.41
CA MET A 133 9.91 -1.66 -11.73
C MET A 133 11.25 -0.94 -11.84
N ASN A 134 12.21 -1.32 -11.01
CA ASN A 134 13.55 -0.75 -11.00
C ASN A 134 14.55 -1.69 -11.67
N ASP A 135 15.73 -1.14 -12.02
CA ASP A 135 16.85 -1.95 -12.50
C ASP A 135 17.25 -3.01 -11.46
N TYR A 136 17.74 -4.15 -11.92
CA TYR A 136 18.16 -5.25 -11.04
C TYR A 136 19.26 -4.85 -10.05
N ASN A 137 20.10 -3.88 -10.44
CA ASN A 137 21.18 -3.37 -9.59
C ASN A 137 20.78 -2.15 -8.74
N PHE A 138 19.52 -1.70 -8.82
CA PHE A 138 19.05 -0.56 -8.07
C PHE A 138 19.15 -0.80 -6.57
N GLN A 139 19.71 0.17 -5.83
CA GLN A 139 19.91 0.08 -4.39
C GLN A 139 18.78 0.79 -3.63
N GLY A 140 18.12 0.05 -2.74
CA GLY A 140 17.02 0.57 -1.92
C GLY A 140 15.63 0.32 -2.49
N HIS A 141 14.63 0.96 -1.88
CA HIS A 141 13.20 0.79 -2.18
C HIS A 141 12.54 2.17 -2.26
N PRO A 142 12.25 2.66 -3.48
CA PRO A 142 11.97 4.08 -3.71
C PRO A 142 10.64 4.60 -3.17
N LEU A 143 9.69 3.72 -2.82
CA LEU A 143 8.42 4.15 -2.21
C LEU A 143 8.42 4.18 -0.69
N ARG A 144 9.51 3.75 -0.05
CA ARG A 144 9.69 3.97 1.39
C ARG A 144 9.83 5.46 1.69
N LYS A 145 9.23 5.92 2.78
CA LYS A 145 9.22 7.34 3.17
C LYS A 145 10.60 7.89 3.59
N ASP A 146 11.51 7.02 3.95
CA ASP A 146 12.91 7.33 4.26
C ASP A 146 13.84 7.31 3.05
N PHE A 147 13.35 6.89 1.87
CA PHE A 147 14.13 6.95 0.63
C PHE A 147 14.13 8.39 0.08
N PRO A 148 15.31 8.96 -0.27
CA PRO A 148 15.39 10.34 -0.76
C PRO A 148 14.68 10.48 -2.11
N LEU A 149 13.96 11.59 -2.29
CA LEU A 149 13.20 11.88 -3.51
C LEU A 149 14.05 11.86 -4.79
N THR A 150 15.31 12.29 -4.68
CA THR A 150 16.27 12.30 -5.81
C THR A 150 16.90 10.94 -6.10
N GLY A 151 16.81 9.99 -5.15
CA GLY A 151 17.67 8.81 -5.18
C GLY A 151 19.13 9.15 -4.87
N TYR A 152 20.04 8.22 -5.19
CA TYR A 152 21.48 8.34 -4.95
C TYR A 152 22.27 8.46 -6.23
N GLU A 153 21.76 7.86 -7.30
CA GLU A 153 22.41 7.79 -8.61
C GLU A 153 21.44 8.24 -9.70
N GLU A 154 21.97 8.87 -10.71
CA GLU A 154 21.25 9.19 -11.94
C GLU A 154 21.85 8.43 -13.13
N VAL A 155 21.01 8.20 -14.12
CA VAL A 155 21.36 7.40 -15.29
C VAL A 155 21.44 8.31 -16.50
N ARG A 156 22.58 8.28 -17.20
CA ARG A 156 22.82 9.08 -18.40
C ARG A 156 23.39 8.22 -19.53
N TYR A 157 22.97 8.52 -20.74
CA TYR A 157 23.63 7.97 -21.93
C TYR A 157 24.88 8.76 -22.24
N ASP A 158 26.04 8.10 -22.30
CA ASP A 158 27.29 8.69 -22.72
C ASP A 158 27.55 8.43 -24.24
N GLU A 159 27.56 9.50 -25.03
CA GLU A 159 27.72 9.40 -26.46
C GLU A 159 29.13 8.92 -26.88
N ASN A 160 30.14 9.22 -26.08
CA ASN A 160 31.54 8.82 -26.40
C ASN A 160 31.72 7.33 -26.09
N LEU A 161 31.17 6.87 -24.99
CA LEU A 161 31.24 5.47 -24.58
C LEU A 161 30.15 4.61 -25.24
N LYS A 162 29.15 5.23 -25.89
CA LYS A 162 27.97 4.58 -26.51
C LYS A 162 27.27 3.62 -25.57
N LYS A 163 27.16 3.98 -24.29
CA LYS A 163 26.51 3.16 -23.26
C LYS A 163 25.86 4.04 -22.19
N VAL A 164 24.98 3.41 -21.46
CA VAL A 164 24.39 3.98 -20.25
C VAL A 164 25.42 3.95 -19.13
N VAL A 165 25.57 5.07 -18.42
CA VAL A 165 26.47 5.22 -17.27
C VAL A 165 25.66 5.67 -16.06
N TYR A 166 26.08 5.21 -14.89
CA TYR A 166 25.53 5.62 -13.60
C TYR A 166 26.50 6.61 -12.98
N GLU A 167 25.97 7.72 -12.51
CA GLU A 167 26.74 8.76 -11.85
C GLU A 167 26.01 9.30 -10.62
N PRO A 168 26.70 9.86 -9.61
CA PRO A 168 26.05 10.45 -8.47
C PRO A 168 25.10 11.57 -8.88
N VAL A 169 23.95 11.69 -8.22
CA VAL A 169 22.95 12.72 -8.51
C VAL A 169 23.53 14.12 -8.34
N THR A 170 23.45 14.94 -9.40
CA THR A 170 23.90 16.32 -9.44
C THR A 170 22.81 17.25 -9.95
N LEU A 171 21.69 17.31 -9.22
CA LEU A 171 20.56 18.15 -9.62
C LEU A 171 20.92 19.63 -9.47
N LYS A 172 20.75 20.38 -10.58
CA LYS A 172 20.95 21.84 -10.62
C LYS A 172 19.72 22.63 -10.21
N GLN A 173 18.55 21.99 -10.23
CA GLN A 173 17.29 22.64 -9.91
C GLN A 173 16.89 22.30 -8.49
N GLU A 174 16.63 23.33 -7.68
CA GLU A 174 16.07 23.15 -6.33
C GLU A 174 14.64 22.59 -6.39
N PHE A 175 14.28 21.79 -5.39
CA PHE A 175 12.89 21.36 -5.22
C PHE A 175 12.05 22.58 -4.88
N ARG A 176 10.91 22.69 -5.58
CA ARG A 176 9.93 23.71 -5.28
C ARG A 176 8.98 23.19 -4.23
N ASP A 177 8.82 23.99 -3.18
CA ASP A 177 7.72 23.81 -2.22
C ASP A 177 6.50 24.55 -2.79
N PHE A 178 5.52 23.79 -3.28
CA PHE A 178 4.29 24.34 -3.80
C PHE A 178 3.23 24.31 -2.72
N ASP A 179 2.73 25.48 -2.39
CA ASP A 179 1.45 25.62 -1.74
C ASP A 179 0.35 25.34 -2.78
N ASN A 180 -0.19 24.11 -2.77
CA ASN A 180 -1.28 23.69 -3.64
C ASN A 180 -2.65 24.19 -3.14
N GLU A 181 -2.70 24.94 -2.04
CA GLU A 181 -3.94 25.52 -1.57
C GLU A 181 -4.37 26.62 -2.53
N SER A 182 -5.55 26.43 -3.14
CA SER A 182 -6.23 27.50 -3.86
C SER A 182 -6.55 28.64 -2.86
N PRO A 183 -6.38 29.91 -3.24
CA PRO A 183 -6.83 31.05 -2.42
C PRO A 183 -8.30 30.92 -1.96
N TRP A 184 -9.12 30.21 -2.73
CA TRP A 184 -10.51 29.91 -2.43
C TRP A 184 -10.65 28.81 -1.35
N GLU A 185 -9.68 27.95 -1.18
CA GLU A 185 -9.66 26.91 -0.12
C GLU A 185 -9.28 27.50 1.23
N GLY A 186 -8.36 28.43 1.27
CA GLY A 186 -8.06 29.24 2.45
C GLY A 186 -9.30 29.99 2.98
N MET A 187 -10.21 30.39 2.09
CA MET A 187 -11.47 30.99 2.48
C MET A 187 -12.42 30.00 3.19
N LYS A 188 -12.37 28.70 2.85
CA LYS A 188 -13.13 27.65 3.55
C LYS A 188 -12.65 27.44 4.98
N GLU A 189 -11.37 27.54 5.26
CA GLU A 189 -10.83 27.49 6.63
C GLU A 189 -11.20 28.71 7.45
N THR A 190 -11.17 29.90 6.84
CA THR A 190 -11.60 31.15 7.47
C THR A 190 -13.08 31.09 7.84
N LEU A 191 -13.92 30.54 6.95
CA LEU A 191 -15.34 30.32 7.23
C LEU A 191 -15.55 29.26 8.34
N LYS A 192 -14.78 28.17 8.37
CA LYS A 192 -14.83 27.17 9.46
C LYS A 192 -14.41 27.78 10.80
N ARG A 193 -13.42 28.68 10.82
CA ARG A 193 -12.98 29.37 12.03
C ARG A 193 -14.02 30.39 12.51
N SER A 194 -14.70 31.10 11.59
CA SER A 194 -15.78 32.03 11.93
C SER A 194 -17.00 31.31 12.49
N LEU A 195 -17.41 30.19 11.91
CA LEU A 195 -18.51 29.34 12.40
C LEU A 195 -18.21 28.73 13.77
N LYS A 196 -16.96 28.31 14.05
CA LYS A 196 -16.57 27.87 15.39
C LYS A 196 -16.62 29.00 16.43
N ARG A 197 -16.34 30.25 16.05
CA ARG A 197 -16.41 31.40 16.95
C ARG A 197 -17.84 31.86 17.23
N SER A 198 -18.77 31.67 16.29
CA SER A 198 -20.20 31.97 16.52
C SER A 198 -20.86 30.97 17.48
N ASN A 199 -20.49 29.67 17.39
CA ASN A 199 -21.04 28.66 18.29
C ASN A 199 -20.47 28.68 19.73
N VAL A 200 -19.44 29.49 20.00
CA VAL A 200 -18.88 29.70 21.36
C VAL A 200 -19.53 30.90 22.09
N ARG A 201 -20.37 31.67 21.41
CA ARG A 201 -21.03 32.87 21.99
C ARG A 201 -22.49 32.66 22.44
N GLU A 202 -22.98 31.42 22.37
CA GLU A 202 -24.32 31.06 22.85
C GLU A 202 -24.27 30.22 24.15
N PHE A 203 -23.43 30.64 25.12
CA PHE A 203 -23.53 30.24 26.53
C PHE A 203 -23.26 31.43 27.44
#